data_2501e7c4e01c6fa5b50a792617deec56
#
_entry.id   2501e7c4e01c6fa5b50a792617deec56
#
_cell.length_a   1.000
_cell.length_b   1.000
_cell.length_c   1.000
_cell.angle_alpha   90.00
_cell.angle_beta   90.00
_cell.angle_gamma   90.00
#
_symmetry.space_group_name_H-M   'P 1'
#
loop_
_entity.id
_entity.type
_entity.pdbx_description
1 polymer ?
#
loop_
_entity_poly.entity_id
_entity_poly.type
_entity_poly.pdbx_seq_one_letter_code
_entity_poly.pdbx_strand_id
1 'polypeptide(L)'
;MLDVDSHFPEPADWLNSVDLKLAKACPGRALLLGTAAFAGVDALQPPSTPFWSGLTEWADCSTIADIGSLVEDSRTSTFLSVEHFDAPARVAWLDRVGVDHQVCNPSQAAHLAAGAAAIDPKLGRSVADAGDRERHARGLV
;
A
#
# COMPACT_ATOMS: atom_id res chain seq x y z
N MET A 1 25.50 -8.42 -0.66
CA MET A 1 24.62 -8.76 0.52
C MET A 1 23.21 -8.94 0.02
N LEU A 2 22.43 -9.87 0.59
CA LEU A 2 21.01 -10.08 0.26
C LEU A 2 20.15 -9.54 1.42
N ASP A 3 19.20 -8.66 1.10
CA ASP A 3 18.16 -8.19 2.02
C ASP A 3 16.82 -8.84 1.64
N VAL A 4 16.19 -9.52 2.59
CA VAL A 4 14.98 -10.36 2.35
C VAL A 4 13.72 -9.81 3.00
N ASP A 5 13.81 -8.70 3.72
CA ASP A 5 12.67 -8.13 4.46
C ASP A 5 12.58 -6.62 4.27
N SER A 6 12.58 -6.20 3.02
CA SER A 6 12.41 -4.80 2.68
C SER A 6 11.01 -4.51 2.19
N HIS A 7 10.56 -3.31 2.51
CA HIS A 7 9.32 -2.76 2.00
C HIS A 7 9.60 -1.63 1.00
N PHE A 8 8.90 -1.65 -0.12
CA PHE A 8 8.81 -0.54 -1.05
C PHE A 8 7.35 -0.10 -1.09
N PRO A 9 6.95 0.86 -0.24
CA PRO A 9 5.55 1.22 -0.08
C PRO A 9 4.96 1.77 -1.37
N GLU A 10 3.83 1.27 -1.75
CA GLU A 10 3.01 1.89 -2.78
C GLU A 10 2.35 3.16 -2.19
N PRO A 11 2.19 4.24 -2.98
CA PRO A 11 1.37 5.38 -2.57
C PRO A 11 -0.06 4.93 -2.23
N ALA A 12 -0.76 5.59 -1.34
CA ALA A 12 -2.12 5.18 -0.96
C ALA A 12 -3.11 5.20 -2.14
N ASP A 13 -2.83 6.01 -3.17
CA ASP A 13 -3.62 6.11 -4.42
C ASP A 13 -3.09 5.22 -5.57
N TRP A 14 -2.16 4.30 -5.28
CA TRP A 14 -1.51 3.48 -6.31
C TRP A 14 -2.51 2.76 -7.24
N LEU A 15 -3.62 2.29 -6.67
CA LEU A 15 -4.62 1.56 -7.44
C LEU A 15 -5.33 2.44 -8.47
N ASN A 16 -5.47 3.74 -8.21
CA ASN A 16 -6.01 4.70 -9.18
C ASN A 16 -5.16 4.78 -10.45
N SER A 17 -3.85 4.71 -10.29
CA SER A 17 -2.90 4.78 -11.40
C SER A 17 -2.86 3.48 -12.21
N VAL A 18 -3.03 2.33 -11.56
CA VAL A 18 -2.92 1.00 -12.17
C VAL A 18 -4.24 0.54 -12.78
N ASP A 19 -5.34 0.75 -12.06
CA ASP A 19 -6.67 0.30 -12.46
C ASP A 19 -7.77 1.14 -11.80
N LEU A 20 -8.08 2.29 -12.39
CA LEU A 20 -9.10 3.20 -11.88
C LEU A 20 -10.50 2.56 -11.78
N LYS A 21 -10.81 1.59 -12.68
CA LYS A 21 -12.09 0.89 -12.62
C LYS A 21 -12.18 0.01 -11.39
N LEU A 22 -11.09 -0.69 -11.08
CA LEU A 22 -10.98 -1.51 -9.89
C LEU A 22 -10.98 -0.64 -8.61
N ALA A 23 -10.26 0.49 -8.62
CA ALA A 23 -10.26 1.44 -7.50
C ALA A 23 -11.67 1.98 -7.18
N LYS A 24 -12.47 2.26 -8.21
CA LYS A 24 -13.89 2.66 -8.05
C LYS A 24 -14.80 1.53 -7.60
N ALA A 25 -14.43 0.29 -7.82
CA ALA A 25 -15.19 -0.88 -7.36
C ALA A 25 -14.79 -1.34 -5.95
N CYS A 26 -13.60 -0.98 -5.49
CA CYS A 26 -13.06 -1.39 -4.19
C CYS A 26 -13.51 -0.41 -3.09
N PRO A 27 -14.23 -0.87 -2.06
CA PRO A 27 -14.66 -0.01 -0.94
C PRO A 27 -13.46 0.54 -0.16
N GLY A 28 -13.53 1.80 0.28
CA GLY A 28 -12.46 2.45 1.07
C GLY A 28 -12.13 1.68 2.35
N ARG A 29 -13.14 1.11 3.01
CA ARG A 29 -12.96 0.26 4.21
C ARG A 29 -12.07 -0.98 4.01
N ALA A 30 -11.83 -1.41 2.77
CA ALA A 30 -10.95 -2.56 2.52
C ALA A 30 -9.53 -2.32 3.03
N LEU A 31 -9.02 -1.10 2.91
CA LEU A 31 -7.68 -0.77 3.43
C LEU A 31 -7.62 -0.87 4.96
N LEU A 32 -8.66 -0.40 5.67
CA LEU A 32 -8.75 -0.53 7.12
C LEU A 32 -8.81 -2.00 7.55
N LEU A 33 -9.68 -2.79 6.92
CA LEU A 33 -9.86 -4.21 7.24
C LEU A 33 -8.54 -4.99 7.07
N GLY A 34 -7.84 -4.76 5.96
CA GLY A 34 -6.57 -5.42 5.68
C GLY A 34 -5.49 -5.00 6.66
N THR A 35 -5.32 -3.70 6.90
CA THR A 35 -4.32 -3.20 7.85
C THR A 35 -4.59 -3.70 9.27
N ALA A 36 -5.84 -3.70 9.71
CA ALA A 36 -6.22 -4.23 11.02
C ALA A 36 -5.91 -5.73 11.15
N ALA A 37 -6.18 -6.52 10.10
CA ALA A 37 -5.87 -7.94 10.07
C ALA A 37 -4.37 -8.21 10.19
N PHE A 38 -3.53 -7.46 9.46
CA PHE A 38 -2.06 -7.58 9.57
C PHE A 38 -1.53 -7.13 10.94
N ALA A 39 -2.14 -6.10 11.53
CA ALA A 39 -1.76 -5.60 12.85
C ALA A 39 -2.30 -6.46 14.00
N GLY A 40 -3.18 -7.41 13.74
CA GLY A 40 -3.82 -8.24 14.77
C GLY A 40 -4.77 -7.44 15.68
N VAL A 41 -5.41 -6.40 15.16
CA VAL A 41 -6.35 -5.55 15.91
C VAL A 41 -7.77 -5.65 15.34
N ASP A 42 -8.75 -5.28 16.15
CA ASP A 42 -10.14 -5.20 15.69
C ASP A 42 -10.36 -3.95 14.83
N ALA A 43 -10.78 -4.13 13.58
CA ALA A 43 -11.08 -3.02 12.67
C ALA A 43 -12.27 -2.15 13.12
N LEU A 44 -13.16 -2.68 13.99
CA LEU A 44 -14.27 -1.91 14.55
C LEU A 44 -13.85 -1.09 15.78
N GLN A 45 -12.71 -1.42 16.38
CA GLN A 45 -12.15 -0.75 17.55
C GLN A 45 -10.64 -0.51 17.36
N PRO A 46 -10.23 0.27 16.34
CA PRO A 46 -8.84 0.52 16.09
C PRO A 46 -8.23 1.34 17.24
N PRO A 47 -6.90 1.23 17.48
CA PRO A 47 -6.23 2.06 18.47
C PRO A 47 -6.39 3.55 18.18
N SER A 48 -6.53 4.36 19.22
CA SER A 48 -6.67 5.81 19.11
C SER A 48 -5.30 6.51 18.89
N THR A 49 -4.68 6.27 17.74
CA THR A 49 -3.42 6.92 17.33
C THR A 49 -3.63 7.73 16.04
N PRO A 50 -2.79 8.73 15.73
CA PRO A 50 -2.91 9.51 14.50
C PRO A 50 -2.92 8.65 13.23
N PHE A 51 -2.14 7.57 13.21
CA PHE A 51 -2.13 6.62 12.10
C PHE A 51 -3.51 5.97 11.89
N TRP A 52 -4.11 5.45 12.96
CA TRP A 52 -5.42 4.79 12.88
C TRP A 52 -6.56 5.77 12.61
N SER A 53 -6.45 7.01 13.12
CA SER A 53 -7.42 8.06 12.83
C SER A 53 -7.44 8.41 11.33
N GLY A 54 -6.28 8.56 10.69
CA GLY A 54 -6.19 8.76 9.25
C GLY A 54 -6.72 7.56 8.45
N LEU A 55 -6.44 6.34 8.92
CA LEU A 55 -6.91 5.13 8.25
C LEU A 55 -8.44 4.96 8.34
N THR A 56 -9.05 5.34 9.47
CA THR A 56 -10.52 5.36 9.61
C THR A 56 -11.15 6.42 8.72
N GLU A 57 -10.55 7.60 8.60
CA GLU A 57 -10.99 8.64 7.67
C GLU A 57 -10.99 8.14 6.22
N TRP A 58 -9.94 7.42 5.81
CA TRP A 58 -9.92 6.79 4.49
C TRP A 58 -10.97 5.69 4.31
N ALA A 59 -11.25 4.94 5.37
CA ALA A 59 -12.28 3.90 5.35
C ALA A 59 -13.69 4.45 5.20
N ASP A 60 -13.93 5.72 5.59
CA ASP A 60 -15.19 6.43 5.40
C ASP A 60 -15.40 6.86 3.94
N CYS A 61 -14.35 6.85 3.11
CA CYS A 61 -14.50 7.03 1.66
C CYS A 61 -15.32 5.89 1.06
N SER A 62 -16.20 6.22 0.11
CA SER A 62 -17.04 5.20 -0.54
C SER A 62 -16.19 4.16 -1.29
N THR A 63 -15.13 4.61 -1.95
CA THR A 63 -14.22 3.76 -2.72
C THR A 63 -12.75 4.11 -2.49
N ILE A 64 -11.85 3.22 -2.87
CA ILE A 64 -10.41 3.50 -2.87
C ILE A 64 -10.06 4.66 -3.82
N ALA A 65 -10.81 4.84 -4.91
CA ALA A 65 -10.59 5.96 -5.83
C ALA A 65 -10.76 7.33 -5.15
N ASP A 66 -11.65 7.43 -4.17
CA ASP A 66 -11.93 8.68 -3.46
C ASP A 66 -10.82 9.07 -2.48
N ILE A 67 -10.01 8.09 -2.05
CA ILE A 67 -8.85 8.32 -1.16
C ILE A 67 -7.77 9.17 -1.84
N GLY A 68 -7.64 9.07 -3.17
CA GLY A 68 -6.60 9.77 -3.92
C GLY A 68 -6.54 11.28 -3.68
N SER A 69 -7.68 11.92 -3.42
CA SER A 69 -7.74 13.35 -3.12
C SER A 69 -7.26 13.71 -1.70
N LEU A 70 -7.25 12.75 -0.79
CA LEU A 70 -6.83 12.95 0.61
C LEU A 70 -5.33 12.66 0.81
N VAL A 71 -4.68 12.05 -0.18
CA VAL A 71 -3.32 11.51 -0.05
C VAL A 71 -2.23 12.50 -0.46
N GLU A 72 -2.55 13.61 -1.12
CA GLU A 72 -1.52 14.60 -1.49
C GLU A 72 -0.70 15.06 -0.26
N ASP A 73 -1.31 15.12 0.92
CA ASP A 73 -0.64 15.46 2.17
C ASP A 73 0.20 14.30 2.75
N SER A 74 -0.11 13.05 2.44
CA SER A 74 0.60 11.88 3.03
C SER A 74 1.96 11.62 2.38
N ARG A 75 2.20 12.09 1.16
CA ARG A 75 3.50 12.05 0.49
C ARG A 75 4.54 12.94 1.17
N THR A 76 4.10 13.86 2.01
CA THR A 76 4.95 14.73 2.83
C THR A 76 5.21 14.18 4.22
N SER A 77 4.72 12.98 4.55
CA SER A 77 5.00 12.33 5.82
C SER A 77 6.51 12.13 5.99
N THR A 78 7.08 12.85 6.91
CA THR A 78 8.52 13.02 7.17
C THR A 78 9.24 11.76 7.68
N PHE A 79 8.57 10.62 7.73
CA PHE A 79 9.15 9.37 8.27
C PHE A 79 9.81 8.48 7.23
N LEU A 80 9.57 8.74 5.95
CA LEU A 80 10.12 7.92 4.88
C LEU A 80 10.94 8.80 3.94
N SER A 81 12.18 8.41 3.71
CA SER A 81 13.07 9.08 2.77
C SER A 81 12.69 8.76 1.30
N VAL A 82 13.24 9.52 0.36
CA VAL A 82 12.92 9.42 -1.07
C VAL A 82 13.13 8.00 -1.62
N GLU A 83 14.14 7.28 -1.13
CA GLU A 83 14.44 5.91 -1.53
C GLU A 83 13.37 4.87 -1.17
N HIS A 84 12.38 5.24 -0.37
CA HIS A 84 11.23 4.37 -0.12
C HIS A 84 10.18 4.42 -1.24
N PHE A 85 10.22 5.46 -2.09
CA PHE A 85 9.20 5.69 -3.13
C PHE A 85 9.77 5.78 -4.55
N ASP A 86 11.06 6.05 -4.66
CA ASP A 86 11.75 6.24 -5.94
C ASP A 86 12.74 5.11 -6.18
N ALA A 87 12.47 4.29 -7.21
CA ALA A 87 13.30 3.11 -7.49
C ALA A 87 14.76 3.46 -7.86
N PRO A 88 15.06 4.47 -8.71
CA PRO A 88 16.42 4.91 -8.94
C PRO A 88 17.17 5.36 -7.67
N ALA A 89 16.53 6.16 -6.81
CA ALA A 89 17.12 6.56 -5.54
C ALA A 89 17.36 5.36 -4.62
N ARG A 90 16.45 4.38 -4.63
CA ARG A 90 16.60 3.13 -3.89
C ARG A 90 17.82 2.34 -4.35
N VAL A 91 17.99 2.14 -5.65
CA VAL A 91 19.15 1.44 -6.21
C VAL A 91 20.44 2.14 -5.81
N ALA A 92 20.53 3.46 -5.97
CA ALA A 92 21.71 4.23 -5.57
C ALA A 92 22.00 4.13 -4.07
N TRP A 93 20.99 4.00 -3.23
CA TRP A 93 21.17 3.77 -1.80
C TRP A 93 21.70 2.36 -1.53
N LEU A 94 21.13 1.32 -2.15
CA LEU A 94 21.57 -0.07 -2.02
C LEU A 94 23.04 -0.24 -2.43
N ASP A 95 23.46 0.37 -3.53
CA ASP A 95 24.85 0.37 -3.98
C ASP A 95 25.78 0.95 -2.91
N ARG A 96 25.39 2.06 -2.27
CA ARG A 96 26.18 2.70 -1.20
C ARG A 96 26.34 1.83 0.04
N VAL A 97 25.31 1.03 0.39
CA VAL A 97 25.36 0.17 1.57
C VAL A 97 25.81 -1.27 1.28
N GLY A 98 26.13 -1.57 0.01
CA GLY A 98 26.67 -2.88 -0.41
C GLY A 98 25.64 -3.99 -0.43
N VAL A 99 24.38 -3.68 -0.78
CA VAL A 99 23.32 -4.67 -0.96
C VAL A 99 23.14 -4.95 -2.45
N ASP A 100 23.48 -6.16 -2.90
CA ASP A 100 23.42 -6.57 -4.30
C ASP A 100 22.03 -6.97 -4.75
N HIS A 101 21.26 -7.55 -3.82
CA HIS A 101 19.91 -8.07 -4.09
C HIS A 101 18.98 -7.75 -2.93
N GLN A 102 17.75 -7.37 -3.27
CA GLN A 102 16.71 -7.09 -2.29
C GLN A 102 15.40 -7.76 -2.69
N VAL A 103 14.72 -8.37 -1.72
CA VAL A 103 13.36 -8.85 -1.87
C VAL A 103 12.42 -7.78 -1.30
N CYS A 104 11.63 -7.16 -2.17
CA CYS A 104 10.68 -6.13 -1.77
C CYS A 104 9.32 -6.74 -1.50
N ASN A 105 8.85 -6.62 -0.28
CA ASN A 105 7.51 -7.03 0.11
C ASN A 105 6.51 -5.91 -0.22
N PRO A 106 5.33 -6.26 -0.76
CA PRO A 106 4.26 -5.28 -0.95
C PRO A 106 3.76 -4.80 0.41
N SER A 107 3.43 -3.52 0.51
CA SER A 107 2.89 -2.93 1.74
C SER A 107 1.40 -2.63 1.60
N GLN A 108 1.05 -1.52 0.98
CA GLN A 108 -0.35 -1.11 0.81
C GLN A 108 -1.15 -2.10 -0.06
N ALA A 109 -0.53 -2.63 -1.13
CA ALA A 109 -1.18 -3.59 -2.01
C ALA A 109 -1.56 -4.88 -1.27
N ALA A 110 -0.72 -5.39 -0.37
CA ALA A 110 -1.02 -6.59 0.42
C ALA A 110 -2.17 -6.33 1.40
N HIS A 111 -2.13 -5.21 2.12
CA HIS A 111 -3.21 -4.84 3.05
C HIS A 111 -4.54 -4.67 2.31
N LEU A 112 -4.53 -3.92 1.20
CA LEU A 112 -5.74 -3.70 0.42
C LEU A 112 -6.30 -5.00 -0.17
N ALA A 113 -5.45 -5.88 -0.68
CA ALA A 113 -5.87 -7.18 -1.22
C ALA A 113 -6.50 -8.06 -0.13
N ALA A 114 -5.91 -8.12 1.06
CA ALA A 114 -6.44 -8.88 2.19
C ALA A 114 -7.80 -8.33 2.65
N GLY A 115 -7.94 -7.02 2.79
CA GLY A 115 -9.20 -6.40 3.18
C GLY A 115 -10.29 -6.52 2.10
N ALA A 116 -9.92 -6.38 0.83
CA ALA A 116 -10.81 -6.62 -0.30
C ALA A 116 -11.30 -8.09 -0.35
N ALA A 117 -10.41 -9.04 -0.07
CA ALA A 117 -10.74 -10.47 -0.01
C ALA A 117 -11.69 -10.80 1.16
N ALA A 118 -11.61 -10.08 2.28
CA ALA A 118 -12.55 -10.22 3.40
C ALA A 118 -13.95 -9.75 3.02
N ILE A 119 -14.10 -8.86 2.03
CA ILE A 119 -15.39 -8.38 1.51
C ILE A 119 -15.87 -9.29 0.38
N ASP A 120 -15.02 -9.55 -0.61
CA ASP A 120 -15.25 -10.43 -1.76
C ASP A 120 -13.92 -11.06 -2.21
N PRO A 121 -13.78 -12.40 -2.16
CA PRO A 121 -12.57 -13.10 -2.60
C PRO A 121 -12.14 -12.81 -4.04
N LYS A 122 -13.09 -12.51 -4.96
CA LYS A 122 -12.77 -12.15 -6.34
C LYS A 122 -12.16 -10.74 -6.41
N LEU A 123 -12.70 -9.82 -5.63
CA LEU A 123 -12.15 -8.46 -5.52
C LEU A 123 -10.72 -8.50 -4.96
N GLY A 124 -10.49 -9.29 -3.91
CA GLY A 124 -9.16 -9.47 -3.33
C GLY A 124 -8.12 -9.98 -4.35
N ARG A 125 -8.47 -10.98 -5.15
CA ARG A 125 -7.59 -11.46 -6.23
C ARG A 125 -7.30 -10.37 -7.27
N SER A 126 -8.33 -9.63 -7.70
CA SER A 126 -8.14 -8.54 -8.67
C SER A 126 -7.22 -7.44 -8.14
N VAL A 127 -7.30 -7.13 -6.85
CA VAL A 127 -6.40 -6.16 -6.19
C VAL A 127 -4.98 -6.70 -6.10
N ALA A 128 -4.79 -7.97 -5.76
CA ALA A 128 -3.47 -8.61 -5.73
C ALA A 128 -2.81 -8.59 -7.12
N ASP A 129 -3.54 -8.98 -8.17
CA ASP A 129 -3.06 -8.95 -9.56
C ASP A 129 -2.71 -7.52 -10.01
N ALA A 130 -3.43 -6.50 -9.53
CA ALA A 130 -3.11 -5.11 -9.80
C ALA A 130 -1.80 -4.69 -9.08
N GLY A 131 -1.59 -5.13 -7.85
CA GLY A 131 -0.35 -4.92 -7.11
C GLY A 131 0.86 -5.53 -7.80
N ASP A 132 0.72 -6.73 -8.37
CA ASP A 132 1.77 -7.36 -9.16
C ASP A 132 2.11 -6.53 -10.42
N ARG A 133 1.11 -6.03 -11.13
CA ARG A 133 1.33 -5.16 -12.29
C ARG A 133 2.03 -3.86 -11.90
N GLU A 134 1.70 -3.29 -10.78
CA GLU A 134 2.33 -2.06 -10.27
C GLU A 134 3.82 -2.29 -9.99
N ARG A 135 4.18 -3.39 -9.30
CA ARG A 135 5.59 -3.72 -9.03
C ARG A 135 6.39 -3.96 -10.30
N HIS A 136 5.82 -4.67 -11.29
CA HIS A 136 6.45 -4.85 -12.60
C HIS A 136 6.70 -3.52 -13.29
N ALA A 137 5.73 -2.62 -13.28
CA ALA A 137 5.86 -1.30 -13.89
C ALA A 137 6.98 -0.46 -13.26
N ARG A 138 7.30 -0.69 -11.99
CA ARG A 138 8.42 -0.03 -11.28
C ARG A 138 9.75 -0.76 -11.43
N GLY A 139 9.80 -1.91 -12.09
CA GLY A 139 11.01 -2.70 -12.21
C GLY A 139 11.46 -3.34 -10.89
N LEU A 140 10.53 -3.67 -10.00
CA LEU A 140 10.80 -4.28 -8.69
C LEU A 140 10.75 -5.82 -8.72
N VAL A 141 10.52 -6.41 -9.87
CA VAL A 141 10.50 -7.86 -10.13
C VAL A 141 11.16 -8.17 -11.46
#